data_f7a916c5f0e7420054fd60fec51491bf
#
_entry.id   f7a916c5f0e7420054fd60fec51491bf
#
_cell.length_a   1.000
_cell.length_b   1.000
_cell.length_c   1.000
_cell.angle_alpha   90.00
_cell.angle_beta   90.00
_cell.angle_gamma   90.00
#
_symmetry.space_group_name_H-M   'P 1'
#
loop_
_entity.id
_entity.type
_entity.pdbx_description
1 polymer ?
#
loop_
_entity_poly.entity_id
_entity_poly.type
_entity_poly.pdbx_seq_one_letter_code
_entity_poly.pdbx_strand_id
1 'polypeptide(L)'
;MICPDEESKKEIMFYATQARESYPYYQHERIGYNYRMSNICAGIGRGQMTVVDEHIAHHKHLCGLYRKLLADVEGITLHENPSGRYDSNYWLNTVLLDENLHVRGEEDAYCETVKGAVGGAAGVTHESMSAHTSCEPNRNVEAMRVCLDKAGIESRPLWKPMHLQPVYAANPAYVNGVSEDLFERGLCLPSGPYVTDEDVRYIVNEMKESIL
;
A
#
# COMPACT_ATOMS: atom_id res chain seq x y z
N MET A 1 14.33 -14.15 -12.05
CA MET A 1 15.11 -13.23 -12.90
C MET A 1 15.30 -13.89 -14.26
N ILE A 2 15.10 -13.17 -15.35
CA ILE A 2 15.34 -13.63 -16.72
C ILE A 2 16.66 -12.98 -17.17
N CYS A 3 17.63 -13.78 -17.59
CA CYS A 3 18.95 -13.31 -18.01
C CYS A 3 19.04 -13.36 -19.53
N PRO A 4 19.74 -12.40 -20.19
CA PRO A 4 19.88 -12.35 -21.64
C PRO A 4 20.72 -13.50 -22.20
N ASP A 5 21.69 -14.00 -21.41
CA ASP A 5 22.62 -15.04 -21.79
C ASP A 5 23.09 -15.86 -20.59
N GLU A 6 23.82 -16.94 -20.84
CA GLU A 6 24.29 -17.88 -19.81
C GLU A 6 25.45 -17.29 -18.98
N GLU A 7 26.23 -16.37 -19.53
CA GLU A 7 27.33 -15.72 -18.81
C GLU A 7 26.79 -14.79 -17.73
N SER A 8 25.84 -13.91 -18.08
CA SER A 8 25.12 -13.06 -17.13
C SER A 8 24.43 -13.87 -16.04
N LYS A 9 23.82 -15.00 -16.38
CA LYS A 9 23.21 -15.89 -15.40
C LYS A 9 24.24 -16.45 -14.41
N LYS A 10 25.40 -16.91 -14.89
CA LYS A 10 26.46 -17.43 -14.01
C LYS A 10 26.99 -16.35 -13.06
N GLU A 11 27.21 -15.14 -13.56
CA GLU A 11 27.72 -14.04 -12.76
C GLU A 11 26.69 -13.62 -11.69
N ILE A 12 25.44 -13.49 -12.05
CA ILE A 12 24.34 -13.18 -11.10
C ILE A 12 24.23 -14.28 -10.04
N MET A 13 24.28 -15.55 -10.44
CA MET A 13 24.22 -16.66 -9.51
C MET A 13 25.41 -16.70 -8.57
N PHE A 14 26.60 -16.37 -9.03
CA PHE A 14 27.79 -16.28 -8.23
C PHE A 14 27.63 -15.24 -7.10
N TYR A 15 27.23 -14.01 -7.45
CA TYR A 15 26.99 -12.97 -6.45
C TYR A 15 25.79 -13.25 -5.54
N ALA A 16 24.74 -13.84 -6.05
CA ALA A 16 23.54 -14.19 -5.27
C ALA A 16 23.75 -15.36 -4.32
N THR A 17 24.86 -16.11 -4.49
CA THR A 17 25.28 -17.20 -3.60
C THR A 17 26.55 -16.85 -2.84
N GLN A 18 26.64 -15.62 -2.37
CA GLN A 18 27.69 -15.09 -1.51
C GLN A 18 29.06 -14.90 -2.22
N ALA A 19 29.14 -14.93 -3.53
CA ALA A 19 30.39 -14.88 -4.33
C ALA A 19 31.44 -15.91 -3.82
N ARG A 20 30.95 -17.12 -3.51
CA ARG A 20 31.80 -18.20 -3.04
C ARG A 20 32.53 -18.85 -4.20
N GLU A 21 33.86 -18.92 -4.09
CA GLU A 21 34.71 -19.62 -5.04
C GLU A 21 34.56 -21.15 -4.98
N SER A 22 34.90 -21.82 -6.07
CA SER A 22 34.76 -23.27 -6.20
C SER A 22 35.94 -24.05 -5.58
N TYR A 23 36.18 -23.84 -4.29
CA TYR A 23 37.16 -24.59 -3.51
C TYR A 23 36.49 -25.52 -2.52
N PRO A 24 37.18 -26.60 -2.02
CA PRO A 24 36.63 -27.46 -0.99
C PRO A 24 36.50 -26.76 0.37
N TYR A 25 37.05 -25.61 0.53
CA TYR A 25 36.93 -24.70 1.67
C TYR A 25 36.28 -23.38 1.26
N TYR A 26 35.85 -22.58 2.23
CA TYR A 26 35.22 -21.28 1.96
C TYR A 26 36.28 -20.25 1.60
N GLN A 27 36.25 -19.77 0.36
CA GLN A 27 37.06 -18.65 -0.12
C GLN A 27 36.20 -17.67 -0.88
N HIS A 28 36.44 -16.39 -0.64
CA HIS A 28 35.75 -15.28 -1.26
C HIS A 28 36.78 -14.27 -1.76
N GLU A 29 36.85 -14.04 -3.06
CA GLU A 29 37.69 -13.02 -3.68
C GLU A 29 36.91 -11.73 -3.95
N ARG A 30 35.57 -11.82 -3.89
CA ARG A 30 34.63 -10.72 -4.07
C ARG A 30 33.57 -10.75 -3.00
N ILE A 31 32.96 -9.60 -2.75
CA ILE A 31 31.83 -9.49 -1.82
C ILE A 31 30.57 -9.88 -2.55
N GLY A 32 29.83 -10.84 -1.99
CA GLY A 32 28.52 -11.24 -2.45
C GLY A 32 27.53 -11.34 -1.30
N TYR A 33 26.26 -11.59 -1.61
CA TYR A 33 25.17 -11.62 -0.66
C TYR A 33 24.35 -12.89 -0.82
N ASN A 34 23.60 -13.26 0.21
CA ASN A 34 22.64 -14.33 0.10
C ASN A 34 21.30 -13.76 -0.42
N TYR A 35 21.10 -13.86 -1.72
CA TYR A 35 19.86 -13.44 -2.40
C TYR A 35 19.02 -14.62 -2.89
N ARG A 36 19.33 -15.84 -2.47
CA ARG A 36 18.50 -17.00 -2.79
C ARG A 36 17.38 -17.14 -1.76
N MET A 37 16.21 -17.52 -2.27
CA MET A 37 15.08 -17.91 -1.42
C MET A 37 15.47 -19.11 -0.57
N SER A 38 15.30 -19.01 0.76
CA SER A 38 15.52 -20.14 1.66
C SER A 38 14.46 -21.24 1.45
N ASN A 39 14.78 -22.47 1.84
CA ASN A 39 13.82 -23.57 1.80
C ASN A 39 12.59 -23.28 2.68
N ILE A 40 12.76 -22.54 3.79
CA ILE A 40 11.65 -22.15 4.67
C ILE A 40 10.72 -21.18 3.92
N CYS A 41 11.26 -20.12 3.31
CA CYS A 41 10.47 -19.16 2.52
C CYS A 41 9.79 -19.86 1.32
N ALA A 42 10.49 -20.76 0.65
CA ALA A 42 9.92 -21.55 -0.45
C ALA A 42 8.78 -22.48 0.03
N GLY A 43 8.94 -23.10 1.21
CA GLY A 43 7.91 -23.92 1.84
C GLY A 43 6.66 -23.11 2.20
N ILE A 44 6.83 -21.92 2.79
CA ILE A 44 5.73 -20.99 3.10
C ILE A 44 5.02 -20.57 1.80
N GLY A 45 5.78 -20.14 0.79
CA GLY A 45 5.22 -19.73 -0.49
C GLY A 45 4.43 -20.87 -1.16
N ARG A 46 4.95 -22.10 -1.11
CA ARG A 46 4.24 -23.28 -1.61
C ARG A 46 2.93 -23.55 -0.84
N GLY A 47 2.95 -23.35 0.49
CA GLY A 47 1.73 -23.45 1.30
C GLY A 47 0.71 -22.39 0.93
N GLN A 48 1.13 -21.14 0.73
CA GLN A 48 0.23 -20.06 0.30
C GLN A 48 -0.40 -20.32 -1.07
N MET A 49 0.33 -20.94 -2.00
CA MET A 49 -0.21 -21.30 -3.32
C MET A 49 -1.38 -22.29 -3.26
N THR A 50 -1.52 -23.07 -2.19
CA THR A 50 -2.65 -24.02 -2.08
C THR A 50 -3.98 -23.35 -1.78
N VAL A 51 -3.98 -22.12 -1.30
CA VAL A 51 -5.18 -21.33 -0.89
C VAL A 51 -5.33 -20.02 -1.68
N VAL A 52 -4.46 -19.75 -2.65
CA VAL A 52 -4.43 -18.46 -3.36
C VAL A 52 -5.74 -18.17 -4.11
N ASP A 53 -6.34 -19.16 -4.75
CA ASP A 53 -7.58 -18.98 -5.49
C ASP A 53 -8.77 -18.67 -4.55
N GLU A 54 -8.81 -19.31 -3.37
CA GLU A 54 -9.80 -19.01 -2.34
C GLU A 54 -9.64 -17.58 -1.81
N HIS A 55 -8.40 -17.14 -1.57
CA HIS A 55 -8.11 -15.76 -1.14
C HIS A 55 -8.50 -14.74 -2.21
N ILE A 56 -8.21 -15.00 -3.50
CA ILE A 56 -8.62 -14.12 -4.61
C ILE A 56 -10.14 -14.03 -4.69
N ALA A 57 -10.84 -15.16 -4.59
CA ALA A 57 -12.30 -15.19 -4.60
C ALA A 57 -12.88 -14.40 -3.42
N HIS A 58 -12.30 -14.54 -2.22
CA HIS A 58 -12.70 -13.80 -1.04
C HIS A 58 -12.48 -12.28 -1.21
N HIS A 59 -11.32 -11.85 -1.71
CA HIS A 59 -11.06 -10.42 -1.96
C HIS A 59 -12.05 -9.83 -2.98
N LYS A 60 -12.38 -10.56 -4.04
CA LYS A 60 -13.41 -10.15 -5.01
C LYS A 60 -14.79 -10.06 -4.38
N HIS A 61 -15.12 -10.98 -3.46
CA HIS A 61 -16.36 -10.92 -2.69
C HIS A 61 -16.42 -9.66 -1.80
N LEU A 62 -15.36 -9.37 -1.04
CA LEU A 62 -15.28 -8.17 -0.20
C LEU A 62 -15.43 -6.89 -1.05
N CYS A 63 -14.78 -6.82 -2.21
CA CYS A 63 -14.93 -5.69 -3.14
C CYS A 63 -16.39 -5.52 -3.55
N GLY A 64 -17.07 -6.63 -3.91
CA GLY A 64 -18.50 -6.62 -4.23
C GLY A 64 -19.38 -6.13 -3.07
N LEU A 65 -19.02 -6.47 -1.85
CA LEU A 65 -19.72 -6.04 -0.65
C LEU A 65 -19.50 -4.54 -0.37
N TYR A 66 -18.27 -4.04 -0.44
CA TYR A 66 -17.96 -2.61 -0.35
C TYR A 66 -18.72 -1.81 -1.41
N ARG A 67 -18.72 -2.27 -2.67
CA ARG A 67 -19.48 -1.64 -3.75
C ARG A 67 -20.96 -1.49 -3.40
N LYS A 68 -21.57 -2.56 -2.89
CA LYS A 68 -22.98 -2.57 -2.52
C LYS A 68 -23.30 -1.61 -1.37
N LEU A 69 -22.45 -1.61 -0.33
CA LEU A 69 -22.71 -0.84 0.88
C LEU A 69 -22.37 0.65 0.73
N LEU A 70 -21.48 1.00 -0.21
CA LEU A 70 -21.09 2.37 -0.51
C LEU A 70 -21.88 2.98 -1.67
N ALA A 71 -22.73 2.21 -2.35
CA ALA A 71 -23.46 2.67 -3.55
C ALA A 71 -24.31 3.94 -3.31
N ASP A 72 -24.86 4.08 -2.12
CA ASP A 72 -25.73 5.19 -1.72
C ASP A 72 -25.01 6.24 -0.85
N VAL A 73 -23.68 6.18 -0.76
CA VAL A 73 -22.89 7.13 0.03
C VAL A 73 -22.36 8.22 -0.88
N GLU A 74 -22.99 9.38 -0.81
CA GLU A 74 -22.57 10.55 -1.60
C GLU A 74 -21.15 10.99 -1.17
N GLY A 75 -20.32 11.36 -2.16
CA GLY A 75 -18.95 11.82 -1.92
C GLY A 75 -17.92 10.71 -1.71
N ILE A 76 -18.30 9.43 -1.75
CA ILE A 76 -17.37 8.29 -1.68
C ILE A 76 -17.56 7.41 -2.90
N THR A 77 -16.46 7.16 -3.62
CA THR A 77 -16.46 6.28 -4.81
C THR A 77 -15.48 5.13 -4.60
N LEU A 78 -15.93 3.89 -4.79
CA LEU A 78 -15.03 2.73 -4.82
C LEU A 78 -14.17 2.79 -6.10
N HIS A 79 -12.85 2.72 -5.93
CA HIS A 79 -11.92 2.70 -7.06
C HIS A 79 -11.83 1.28 -7.63
N GLU A 80 -12.30 1.12 -8.85
CA GLU A 80 -12.41 -0.18 -9.51
C GLU A 80 -11.60 -0.26 -10.81
N ASN A 81 -11.58 -1.45 -11.40
CA ASN A 81 -10.99 -1.65 -12.72
C ASN A 81 -11.62 -0.70 -13.74
N PRO A 82 -10.84 -0.01 -14.57
CA PRO A 82 -11.36 0.96 -15.54
C PRO A 82 -12.17 0.31 -16.68
N SER A 83 -12.04 -0.99 -16.87
CA SER A 83 -12.85 -1.76 -17.83
C SER A 83 -12.76 -3.26 -17.57
N GLY A 84 -13.65 -4.05 -18.18
CA GLY A 84 -13.62 -5.51 -18.12
C GLY A 84 -12.41 -6.19 -18.80
N ARG A 85 -11.46 -5.40 -19.34
CA ARG A 85 -10.17 -5.89 -19.87
C ARG A 85 -9.14 -6.14 -18.78
N TYR A 86 -9.42 -5.70 -17.55
CA TYR A 86 -8.55 -5.85 -16.38
C TYR A 86 -9.23 -6.75 -15.36
N ASP A 87 -8.47 -7.61 -14.73
CA ASP A 87 -8.92 -8.50 -13.64
C ASP A 87 -8.01 -8.32 -12.43
N SER A 88 -8.41 -7.43 -11.51
CA SER A 88 -7.73 -7.24 -10.24
C SER A 88 -8.02 -8.41 -9.29
N ASN A 89 -7.05 -8.77 -8.49
CA ASN A 89 -7.25 -9.65 -7.35
C ASN A 89 -7.84 -8.92 -6.12
N TYR A 90 -8.03 -7.61 -6.20
CA TYR A 90 -8.51 -6.75 -5.11
C TYR A 90 -7.78 -6.97 -3.78
N TRP A 91 -6.46 -7.13 -3.86
CA TRP A 91 -5.59 -7.19 -2.69
C TRP A 91 -5.89 -6.05 -1.69
N LEU A 92 -6.19 -4.86 -2.22
CA LEU A 92 -6.70 -3.74 -1.46
C LEU A 92 -8.01 -3.25 -2.09
N ASN A 93 -8.97 -2.92 -1.26
CA ASN A 93 -10.13 -2.14 -1.65
C ASN A 93 -9.85 -0.67 -1.34
N THR A 94 -9.95 0.18 -2.35
CA THR A 94 -9.65 1.61 -2.22
C THR A 94 -10.88 2.43 -2.53
N VAL A 95 -11.06 3.51 -1.77
CA VAL A 95 -12.11 4.50 -2.01
C VAL A 95 -11.47 5.84 -2.32
N LEU A 96 -12.17 6.64 -3.12
CA LEU A 96 -11.83 8.03 -3.40
C LEU A 96 -12.89 8.90 -2.73
N LEU A 97 -12.45 9.86 -1.94
CA LEU A 97 -13.30 10.85 -1.28
C LEU A 97 -13.36 12.11 -2.17
N ASP A 98 -14.56 12.65 -2.38
CA ASP A 98 -14.70 13.93 -3.03
C ASP A 98 -14.14 15.05 -2.16
N GLU A 99 -13.57 16.07 -2.79
CA GLU A 99 -12.96 17.21 -2.10
C GLU A 99 -13.97 17.99 -1.23
N ASN A 100 -15.26 17.94 -1.61
CA ASN A 100 -16.35 18.61 -0.91
C ASN A 100 -17.00 17.73 0.18
N LEU A 101 -16.55 16.50 0.35
CA LEU A 101 -17.04 15.64 1.43
C LEU A 101 -16.43 16.11 2.75
N HIS A 102 -17.27 16.53 3.68
CA HIS A 102 -16.84 16.94 5.02
C HIS A 102 -16.87 15.79 6.00
N VAL A 103 -15.78 15.64 6.75
CA VAL A 103 -15.58 14.55 7.72
C VAL A 103 -15.31 15.13 9.10
N ARG A 104 -15.82 14.49 10.12
CA ARG A 104 -15.67 14.91 11.52
C ARG A 104 -14.18 14.98 11.90
N GLY A 105 -13.76 16.10 12.47
CA GLY A 105 -12.38 16.34 12.90
C GLY A 105 -11.43 16.77 11.77
N GLU A 106 -11.95 17.16 10.62
CA GLU A 106 -11.15 17.62 9.47
C GLU A 106 -10.25 18.82 9.81
N GLU A 107 -10.68 19.70 10.70
CA GLU A 107 -9.88 20.87 11.11
C GLU A 107 -8.60 20.48 11.87
N ASP A 108 -8.66 19.36 12.61
CA ASP A 108 -7.58 18.89 13.50
C ASP A 108 -6.79 17.71 12.93
N ALA A 109 -7.18 17.17 11.80
CA ALA A 109 -6.69 15.88 11.27
C ALA A 109 -5.16 15.81 11.20
N TYR A 110 -4.50 16.83 10.65
CA TYR A 110 -3.04 16.88 10.55
C TYR A 110 -2.32 17.11 11.89
N CYS A 111 -2.96 17.77 12.84
CA CYS A 111 -2.39 17.99 14.17
C CYS A 111 -2.24 16.67 14.96
N GLU A 112 -3.13 15.71 14.75
CA GLU A 112 -3.07 14.40 15.40
C GLU A 112 -2.05 13.47 14.72
N THR A 113 -1.95 13.50 13.40
CA THR A 113 -0.99 12.68 12.62
C THR A 113 0.45 13.01 12.97
N VAL A 114 0.79 14.28 13.09
CA VAL A 114 2.14 14.73 13.45
C VAL A 114 2.52 14.27 14.88
N LYS A 115 1.57 14.22 15.81
CA LYS A 115 1.81 13.71 17.16
C LYS A 115 2.02 12.19 17.20
N GLY A 116 1.33 11.44 16.35
CA GLY A 116 1.47 9.98 16.26
C GLY A 116 2.74 9.51 15.58
N ALA A 117 3.22 10.24 14.58
CA ALA A 117 4.44 9.89 13.80
C ALA A 117 5.73 9.98 14.63
N VAL A 118 5.75 10.78 15.70
CA VAL A 118 6.92 10.95 16.58
C VAL A 118 7.21 9.71 17.44
N GLY A 119 6.26 8.77 17.55
CA GLY A 119 6.42 7.58 18.40
C GLY A 119 7.06 6.36 17.73
N GLY A 120 7.23 6.31 16.42
CA GLY A 120 7.53 5.07 15.68
C GLY A 120 8.90 4.95 15.02
N ALA A 121 9.66 6.02 14.84
CA ALA A 121 10.98 5.97 14.20
C ALA A 121 11.98 6.87 14.94
N ALA A 122 12.87 6.26 15.71
CA ALA A 122 13.97 6.98 16.35
C ALA A 122 14.84 7.64 15.27
N GLY A 123 14.82 8.98 15.18
CA GLY A 123 15.73 9.75 14.36
C GLY A 123 15.14 10.70 13.33
N VAL A 124 13.81 10.75 13.16
CA VAL A 124 13.18 11.74 12.27
C VAL A 124 12.79 12.98 13.07
N THR A 125 13.52 14.08 12.92
CA THR A 125 13.16 15.35 13.54
C THR A 125 12.15 16.08 12.68
N HIS A 126 11.26 16.86 13.31
CA HIS A 126 10.19 17.65 12.70
C HIS A 126 10.68 18.60 11.57
N GLU A 127 11.93 19.01 11.61
CA GLU A 127 12.54 19.89 10.59
C GLU A 127 12.78 19.19 9.24
N SER A 128 12.90 17.86 9.22
CA SER A 128 13.07 17.10 7.96
C SER A 128 11.77 16.90 7.19
N MET A 129 10.61 17.09 7.82
CA MET A 129 9.28 16.92 7.18
C MET A 129 8.77 18.19 6.50
N SER A 130 9.28 19.36 6.85
CA SER A 130 8.71 20.66 6.42
C SER A 130 9.20 21.16 5.06
N ALA A 131 10.17 20.52 4.43
CA ALA A 131 10.88 21.13 3.31
C ALA A 131 10.46 20.67 1.90
N HIS A 132 9.70 19.57 1.73
CA HIS A 132 9.56 19.00 0.39
C HIS A 132 8.17 18.42 0.10
N THR A 133 7.50 19.08 -0.85
CA THR A 133 6.32 18.71 -1.64
C THR A 133 4.97 19.07 -1.03
N SER A 134 4.23 19.89 -1.78
CA SER A 134 2.89 20.41 -1.48
C SER A 134 1.75 19.39 -1.71
N CYS A 135 2.06 18.11 -2.03
CA CYS A 135 1.06 17.08 -2.27
C CYS A 135 0.99 16.16 -1.05
N GLU A 136 -0.14 16.21 -0.38
CA GLU A 136 -0.50 15.42 0.80
C GLU A 136 -1.94 14.91 0.62
N PRO A 137 -2.37 13.86 1.30
CA PRO A 137 -3.78 13.47 1.30
C PRO A 137 -4.66 14.64 1.73
N ASN A 138 -5.84 14.77 1.15
CA ASN A 138 -6.79 15.81 1.52
C ASN A 138 -7.17 15.69 3.01
N ARG A 139 -7.55 16.80 3.64
CA ARG A 139 -7.90 16.83 5.07
C ARG A 139 -9.02 15.87 5.42
N ASN A 140 -10.02 15.74 4.57
CA ASN A 140 -11.12 14.82 4.77
C ASN A 140 -10.67 13.34 4.71
N VAL A 141 -9.70 13.00 3.87
CA VAL A 141 -9.09 11.65 3.81
C VAL A 141 -8.37 11.33 5.12
N GLU A 142 -7.58 12.27 5.62
CA GLU A 142 -6.86 12.11 6.88
C GLU A 142 -7.83 12.07 8.06
N ALA A 143 -8.87 12.91 8.07
CA ALA A 143 -9.92 12.87 9.10
C ALA A 143 -10.66 11.53 9.10
N MET A 144 -11.02 11.01 7.93
CA MET A 144 -11.64 9.68 7.79
C MET A 144 -10.72 8.59 8.34
N ARG A 145 -9.42 8.62 7.99
CA ARG A 145 -8.43 7.69 8.52
C ARG A 145 -8.36 7.74 10.05
N VAL A 146 -8.35 8.94 10.62
CA VAL A 146 -8.31 9.14 12.09
C VAL A 146 -9.60 8.65 12.76
N CYS A 147 -10.76 8.89 12.15
CA CYS A 147 -12.04 8.37 12.65
C CYS A 147 -12.04 6.83 12.67
N LEU A 148 -11.59 6.21 11.60
CA LEU A 148 -11.48 4.76 11.49
C LEU A 148 -10.47 4.18 12.49
N ASP A 149 -9.32 4.82 12.69
CA ASP A 149 -8.31 4.42 13.66
C ASP A 149 -8.86 4.45 15.10
N LYS A 150 -9.64 5.49 15.47
CA LYS A 150 -10.34 5.59 16.74
C LYS A 150 -11.38 4.47 16.96
N ALA A 151 -11.95 3.95 15.87
CA ALA A 151 -12.84 2.79 15.88
C ALA A 151 -12.10 1.44 15.83
N GLY A 152 -10.76 1.44 15.88
CA GLY A 152 -9.94 0.23 15.80
C GLY A 152 -9.80 -0.34 14.38
N ILE A 153 -10.05 0.46 13.35
CA ILE A 153 -10.00 0.08 11.95
C ILE A 153 -8.75 0.69 11.31
N GLU A 154 -7.78 -0.15 10.92
CA GLU A 154 -6.60 0.31 10.21
C GLU A 154 -6.95 0.66 8.77
N SER A 155 -6.68 1.90 8.38
CA SER A 155 -6.77 2.38 7.00
C SER A 155 -5.55 3.23 6.65
N ARG A 156 -5.24 3.36 5.36
CA ARG A 156 -4.06 4.12 4.92
C ARG A 156 -4.36 4.89 3.64
N PRO A 157 -3.85 6.13 3.50
CA PRO A 157 -3.86 6.81 2.22
C PRO A 157 -3.19 5.95 1.14
N LEU A 158 -3.52 6.21 -0.12
CA LEU A 158 -2.81 5.63 -1.25
C LEU A 158 -1.33 6.05 -1.24
N TRP A 159 -0.51 5.36 -2.05
CA TRP A 159 0.93 5.63 -2.10
C TRP A 159 1.22 7.01 -2.70
N LYS A 160 2.05 7.77 -1.99
CA LYS A 160 2.60 9.01 -2.53
C LYS A 160 3.35 8.72 -3.83
N PRO A 161 3.06 9.42 -4.92
CA PRO A 161 3.70 9.20 -6.22
C PRO A 161 5.22 9.28 -6.14
N MET A 162 5.91 8.44 -6.92
CA MET A 162 7.37 8.34 -6.87
C MET A 162 8.09 9.65 -7.19
N HIS A 163 7.59 10.43 -8.15
CA HIS A 163 8.17 11.72 -8.53
C HIS A 163 7.99 12.79 -7.44
N LEU A 164 7.10 12.58 -6.49
CA LEU A 164 6.90 13.45 -5.32
C LEU A 164 7.68 12.98 -4.10
N GLN A 165 8.36 11.83 -4.16
CA GLN A 165 9.23 11.40 -3.09
C GLN A 165 10.49 12.26 -3.04
N PRO A 166 10.90 12.80 -1.88
CA PRO A 166 12.07 13.68 -1.76
C PRO A 166 13.33 13.12 -2.40
N VAL A 167 13.55 11.82 -2.29
CA VAL A 167 14.71 11.12 -2.86
C VAL A 167 14.75 11.15 -4.40
N TYR A 168 13.62 11.37 -5.06
CA TYR A 168 13.49 11.41 -6.52
C TYR A 168 13.14 12.79 -7.07
N ALA A 169 13.08 13.83 -6.24
CA ALA A 169 12.66 15.18 -6.62
C ALA A 169 13.50 15.81 -7.75
N ALA A 170 14.76 15.37 -7.90
CA ALA A 170 15.66 15.84 -8.97
C ALA A 170 15.61 14.99 -10.25
N ASN A 171 14.82 13.91 -10.28
CA ASN A 171 14.77 13.00 -11.42
C ASN A 171 13.74 13.48 -12.45
N PRO A 172 13.94 13.20 -13.76
CA PRO A 172 12.94 13.47 -14.78
C PRO A 172 11.64 12.72 -14.48
N ALA A 173 10.50 13.40 -14.67
CA ALA A 173 9.17 12.82 -14.49
C ALA A 173 8.28 13.09 -15.70
N TYR A 174 7.47 12.10 -16.08
CA TYR A 174 6.47 12.19 -17.14
C TYR A 174 5.10 11.92 -16.50
N VAL A 175 4.42 12.97 -16.10
CA VAL A 175 3.22 12.92 -15.28
C VAL A 175 2.05 13.65 -15.95
N ASN A 176 0.83 13.28 -15.58
CA ASN A 176 -0.41 13.89 -16.07
C ASN A 176 -1.40 14.25 -14.93
N GLY A 177 -0.95 14.22 -13.67
CA GLY A 177 -1.75 14.57 -12.50
C GLY A 177 -2.64 13.45 -11.93
N VAL A 178 -2.80 12.33 -12.63
CA VAL A 178 -3.70 11.25 -12.17
C VAL A 178 -3.21 10.58 -10.88
N SER A 179 -1.92 10.36 -10.77
CA SER A 179 -1.36 9.71 -9.57
C SER A 179 -1.41 10.61 -8.34
N GLU A 180 -1.28 11.92 -8.54
CA GLU A 180 -1.44 12.93 -7.50
C GLU A 180 -2.88 12.97 -7.02
N ASP A 181 -3.86 13.09 -7.92
CA ASP A 181 -5.29 13.08 -7.60
C ASP A 181 -5.69 11.82 -6.83
N LEU A 182 -5.24 10.65 -7.27
CA LEU A 182 -5.51 9.39 -6.57
C LEU A 182 -4.89 9.36 -5.16
N PHE A 183 -3.71 9.92 -4.97
CA PHE A 183 -3.06 9.99 -3.67
C PHE A 183 -3.76 10.97 -2.73
N GLU A 184 -4.17 12.13 -3.25
CA GLU A 184 -4.84 13.17 -2.47
C GLU A 184 -6.21 12.71 -1.95
N ARG A 185 -6.96 11.96 -2.76
CA ARG A 185 -8.34 11.54 -2.45
C ARG A 185 -8.48 10.09 -1.98
N GLY A 186 -7.43 9.31 -2.08
CA GLY A 186 -7.50 7.86 -1.94
C GLY A 186 -7.26 7.33 -0.54
N LEU A 187 -8.11 6.41 -0.10
CA LEU A 187 -7.99 5.67 1.15
C LEU A 187 -8.12 4.17 0.92
N CYS A 188 -7.16 3.39 1.42
CA CYS A 188 -7.20 1.93 1.42
C CYS A 188 -7.98 1.42 2.64
N LEU A 189 -8.93 0.54 2.40
CA LEU A 189 -9.75 -0.12 3.42
C LEU A 189 -9.27 -1.56 3.67
N PRO A 190 -9.56 -2.13 4.86
CA PRO A 190 -9.23 -3.52 5.17
C PRO A 190 -9.78 -4.49 4.13
N SER A 191 -8.93 -5.40 3.65
CA SER A 191 -9.24 -6.32 2.55
C SER A 191 -8.57 -7.69 2.72
N GLY A 192 -8.03 -7.97 3.90
CA GLY A 192 -7.27 -9.19 4.16
C GLY A 192 -8.15 -10.45 4.14
N PRO A 193 -7.53 -11.66 4.07
CA PRO A 193 -8.25 -12.92 4.00
C PRO A 193 -9.06 -13.26 5.26
N TYR A 194 -8.85 -12.54 6.34
CA TYR A 194 -9.56 -12.70 7.62
C TYR A 194 -10.67 -11.66 7.83
N VAL A 195 -10.84 -10.69 6.93
CA VAL A 195 -11.90 -9.70 7.01
C VAL A 195 -13.22 -10.37 6.68
N THR A 196 -14.19 -10.27 7.59
CA THR A 196 -15.52 -10.85 7.42
C THR A 196 -16.50 -9.87 6.78
N ASP A 197 -17.67 -10.38 6.37
CA ASP A 197 -18.77 -9.54 5.90
C ASP A 197 -19.27 -8.56 7.00
N GLU A 198 -19.21 -8.97 8.27
CA GLU A 198 -19.58 -8.15 9.41
C GLU A 198 -18.56 -7.03 9.62
N ASP A 199 -17.27 -7.32 9.47
CA ASP A 199 -16.23 -6.29 9.55
C ASP A 199 -16.43 -5.24 8.45
N VAL A 200 -16.73 -5.64 7.22
CA VAL A 200 -17.00 -4.69 6.12
C VAL A 200 -18.21 -3.82 6.43
N ARG A 201 -19.30 -4.40 6.98
CA ARG A 201 -20.47 -3.61 7.40
C ARG A 201 -20.11 -2.63 8.51
N TYR A 202 -19.33 -3.06 9.48
CA TYR A 202 -18.86 -2.21 10.57
C TYR A 202 -18.00 -1.05 10.01
N ILE A 203 -17.02 -1.34 9.17
CA ILE A 203 -16.17 -0.33 8.52
C ILE A 203 -17.00 0.72 7.80
N VAL A 204 -17.95 0.28 6.95
CA VAL A 204 -18.78 1.20 6.18
C VAL A 204 -19.72 2.02 7.08
N ASN A 205 -20.22 1.45 8.16
CA ASN A 205 -21.03 2.20 9.13
C ASN A 205 -20.21 3.30 9.83
N GLU A 206 -19.00 2.99 10.29
CA GLU A 206 -18.10 3.98 10.90
C GLU A 206 -17.73 5.10 9.91
N MET A 207 -17.52 4.76 8.63
CA MET A 207 -17.32 5.77 7.58
C MET A 207 -18.54 6.70 7.45
N LYS A 208 -19.75 6.13 7.37
CA LYS A 208 -21.01 6.91 7.27
C LYS A 208 -21.25 7.81 8.48
N GLU A 209 -20.99 7.32 9.68
CA GLU A 209 -21.12 8.09 10.92
C GLU A 209 -20.08 9.21 11.05
N SER A 210 -18.98 9.11 10.32
CA SER A 210 -17.92 10.13 10.29
C SER A 210 -18.21 11.29 9.34
N ILE A 211 -19.13 11.13 8.41
CA ILE A 211 -19.54 12.18 7.43
C ILE A 211 -20.47 13.19 8.12
N LEU A 212 -20.32 14.48 7.79
CA LEU A 212 -21.09 15.60 8.36
C LEU A 212 -22.25 16.03 7.46
#